data_1acc013d180c98aeddeac58cf02dc923
#
_entry.id   1acc013d180c98aeddeac58cf02dc923
#
_cell.length_a   1.000
_cell.length_b   1.000
_cell.length_c   1.000
_cell.angle_alpha   90.00
_cell.angle_beta   90.00
_cell.angle_gamma   90.00
#
_symmetry.space_group_name_H-M   'P 1'
#
loop_
_entity.id
_entity.type
_entity.pdbx_description
1 polymer ?
#
loop_
_entity_poly.entity_id
_entity_poly.type
_entity_poly.pdbx_seq_one_letter_code
_entity_poly.pdbx_strand_id
1 'polypeptide(L)' 'MLPPATGGQLMWISNAGAASTQIFAANGTTDTINGVAGSTGVALAAGKSDVAMSPLAGAWFTVASA' A
#
# COMPACT_ATOMS: atom_id res chain seq x y z
N MET A 1 -7.35 -2.58 -1.23
CA MET A 1 -7.37 -1.26 -0.55
C MET A 1 -6.80 -1.39 0.85
N LEU A 2 -5.92 -0.49 1.22
CA LEU A 2 -5.37 -0.46 2.58
C LEU A 2 -6.39 0.12 3.56
N PRO A 3 -6.34 -0.26 4.84
CA PRO A 3 -7.16 0.39 5.86
C PRO A 3 -6.71 1.83 6.08
N PRO A 4 -7.49 2.66 6.79
CA PRO A 4 -7.06 4.01 7.12
C PRO A 4 -5.73 4.01 7.89
N ALA A 5 -4.82 4.92 7.53
CA ALA A 5 -3.53 5.02 8.17
C ALA A 5 -3.66 5.78 9.50
N THR A 6 -3.44 5.07 10.60
CA THR A 6 -3.55 5.64 11.96
C THR A 6 -2.20 5.72 12.69
N GLY A 7 -1.14 5.24 12.05
CA GLY A 7 0.19 5.15 12.66
C GLY A 7 0.41 3.82 13.38
N GLY A 8 1.62 3.32 13.31
CA GLY A 8 1.99 2.07 13.98
C GLY A 8 1.43 0.79 13.36
N GLN A 9 0.95 0.85 12.15
CA GLN A 9 0.37 -0.30 11.46
C GLN A 9 1.41 -1.01 10.60
N LEU A 10 1.23 -2.32 10.44
CA LEU A 10 2.07 -3.14 9.57
C LEU A 10 1.18 -4.15 8.87
N MET A 11 1.34 -4.29 7.54
CA MET A 11 0.54 -5.20 6.75
C MET A 11 1.39 -5.85 5.67
N TRP A 12 1.20 -7.15 5.48
CA TRP A 12 1.86 -7.90 4.41
C TRP A 12 0.88 -8.07 3.24
N ILE A 13 1.33 -7.73 2.04
CA ILE A 13 0.52 -7.84 0.83
C ILE A 13 1.27 -8.70 -0.17
N SER A 14 0.60 -9.73 -0.69
CA SER A 14 1.19 -10.65 -1.66
C SER A 14 0.33 -10.70 -2.91
N ASN A 15 0.96 -10.57 -4.08
CA ASN A 15 0.31 -10.75 -5.36
C ASN A 15 0.76 -12.07 -5.99
N ALA A 16 -0.02 -13.12 -5.77
CA ALA A 16 0.25 -14.43 -6.34
C ALA A 16 -0.33 -14.62 -7.75
N GLY A 17 -0.97 -13.60 -8.29
CA GLY A 17 -1.57 -13.66 -9.62
C GLY A 17 -0.56 -13.53 -10.76
N ALA A 18 -1.03 -13.67 -11.99
CA ALA A 18 -0.21 -13.60 -13.20
C ALA A 18 -0.10 -12.18 -13.77
N ALA A 19 -0.78 -11.18 -13.18
CA ALA A 19 -0.77 -9.80 -13.63
C ALA A 19 -0.49 -8.87 -12.45
N SER A 20 0.03 -7.68 -12.73
CA SER A 20 0.23 -6.68 -11.70
C SER A 20 -1.12 -6.21 -11.15
N THR A 21 -1.11 -5.77 -9.88
CA THR A 21 -2.29 -5.19 -9.24
C THR A 21 -1.95 -3.80 -8.70
N GLN A 22 -2.98 -3.00 -8.41
CA GLN A 22 -2.82 -1.69 -7.81
C GLN A 22 -3.21 -1.74 -6.34
N ILE A 23 -2.43 -1.07 -5.50
CA ILE A 23 -2.71 -0.91 -4.09
C ILE A 23 -3.20 0.52 -3.87
N PHE A 24 -4.39 0.66 -3.29
CA PHE A 24 -4.99 1.97 -3.04
C PHE A 24 -5.13 2.20 -1.54
N ALA A 25 -5.05 3.46 -1.13
CA ALA A 25 -5.39 3.86 0.23
C ALA A 25 -6.92 3.81 0.46
N ALA A 26 -7.33 3.90 1.73
CA ALA A 26 -8.74 3.83 2.08
C ALA A 26 -9.55 4.95 1.40
N ASN A 27 -10.75 4.62 0.94
CA ASN A 27 -11.66 5.59 0.34
C ASN A 27 -12.07 6.65 1.35
N GLY A 28 -12.22 7.89 0.87
CA GLY A 28 -12.67 9.01 1.70
C GLY A 28 -11.57 9.57 2.61
N THR A 29 -10.34 9.12 2.46
CA THR A 29 -9.20 9.65 3.22
C THR A 29 -8.25 10.39 2.29
N THR A 30 -7.36 11.19 2.89
CA THR A 30 -6.26 11.84 2.18
C THR A 30 -4.96 11.08 2.33
N ASP A 31 -5.03 9.80 2.71
CA ASP A 31 -3.86 8.96 2.93
C ASP A 31 -3.03 8.85 1.66
N THR A 32 -1.71 8.79 1.84
CA THR A 32 -0.76 8.60 0.73
C THR A 32 -0.04 7.27 0.87
N ILE A 33 0.47 6.78 -0.24
CA ILE A 33 1.32 5.58 -0.28
C ILE A 33 2.63 5.99 -0.95
N ASN A 34 3.74 5.93 -0.21
CA ASN A 34 5.06 6.34 -0.69
C ASN A 34 5.06 7.79 -1.25
N GLY A 35 4.24 8.67 -0.65
CA GLY A 35 4.09 10.04 -1.11
C GLY A 35 3.17 10.22 -2.32
N VAL A 36 2.61 9.13 -2.85
CA VAL A 36 1.66 9.17 -3.97
C VAL A 36 0.24 9.23 -3.43
N ALA A 37 -0.62 10.02 -4.06
CA ALA A 37 -2.03 10.09 -3.67
C ALA A 37 -2.65 8.68 -3.62
N GLY A 38 -3.36 8.38 -2.53
CA GLY A 38 -3.92 7.04 -2.33
C GLY A 38 -4.92 6.62 -3.39
N SER A 39 -5.60 7.57 -4.03
CA SER A 39 -6.53 7.29 -5.14
C SER A 39 -5.80 6.91 -6.42
N THR A 40 -4.56 7.33 -6.60
CA THR A 40 -3.72 6.92 -7.73
C THR A 40 -3.18 5.51 -7.51
N GLY A 41 -2.81 5.19 -6.28
CA GLY A 41 -2.30 3.89 -5.92
C GLY A 41 -0.87 3.63 -6.35
N VAL A 42 -0.37 2.47 -5.98
CA VAL A 42 0.95 1.98 -6.40
C VAL A 42 0.80 0.58 -6.96
N ALA A 43 1.66 0.23 -7.92
CA ALA A 43 1.60 -1.07 -8.57
C ALA A 43 2.36 -2.12 -7.76
N LEU A 44 1.79 -3.33 -7.67
CA LEU A 44 2.45 -4.52 -7.13
C LEU A 44 2.55 -5.53 -8.27
N ALA A 45 3.78 -5.82 -8.69
CA ALA A 45 4.03 -6.71 -9.82
C ALA A 45 3.59 -8.15 -9.49
N ALA A 46 3.27 -8.89 -10.55
CA ALA A 46 2.90 -10.30 -10.42
C ALA A 46 4.00 -11.10 -9.73
N GLY A 47 3.63 -11.97 -8.82
CA GLY A 47 4.56 -12.82 -8.08
C GLY A 47 5.40 -12.10 -7.03
N LYS A 48 5.10 -10.84 -6.73
CA LYS A 48 5.82 -10.04 -5.75
C LYS A 48 5.00 -9.81 -4.50
N SER A 49 5.67 -9.42 -3.43
CA SER A 49 5.04 -9.08 -2.16
C SER A 49 5.55 -7.74 -1.67
N ASP A 50 4.71 -7.02 -0.96
CA ASP A 50 5.07 -5.78 -0.29
C ASP A 50 4.78 -5.90 1.20
N VAL A 51 5.60 -5.25 2.00
CA VAL A 51 5.26 -4.95 3.39
C VAL A 51 4.84 -3.49 3.44
N ALA A 52 3.59 -3.23 3.77
CA ALA A 52 3.06 -1.88 3.92
C ALA A 52 3.12 -1.49 5.39
N MET A 53 3.70 -0.34 5.68
CA MET A 53 3.80 0.17 7.05
C MET A 53 3.30 1.59 7.10
N SER A 54 2.63 1.93 8.21
CA SER A 54 2.15 3.28 8.49
C SER A 54 2.85 3.79 9.74
N PRO A 55 4.00 4.46 9.61
CA PRO A 55 4.71 4.98 10.78
C PRO A 55 4.02 6.21 11.37
N LEU A 56 3.14 6.86 10.62
CA LEU A 56 2.38 8.02 11.09
C LEU A 56 1.02 8.06 10.41
N ALA A 57 0.10 8.81 11.02
CA ALA A 57 -1.26 8.92 10.50
C ALA A 57 -1.26 9.57 9.11
N GLY A 58 -2.08 9.03 8.21
CA GLY A 58 -2.27 9.56 6.87
C GLY A 58 -1.22 9.16 5.85
N ALA A 59 -0.26 8.30 6.21
CA ALA A 59 0.80 7.91 5.29
C ALA A 59 1.11 6.42 5.37
N TRP A 60 1.26 5.79 4.22
CA TRP A 60 1.73 4.43 4.07
C TRP A 60 3.07 4.42 3.33
N PHE A 61 3.93 3.51 3.72
CA PHE A 61 5.20 3.24 3.02
C PHE A 61 5.29 1.75 2.73
N THR A 62 5.80 1.38 1.57
CA THR A 62 5.90 -0.02 1.17
C THR A 62 7.34 -0.39 0.86
N VAL A 63 7.69 -1.66 1.12
CA VAL A 63 8.96 -2.26 0.74
C VAL A 63 8.63 -3.50 -0.06
N ALA A 64 9.08 -3.52 -1.32
CA ALA A 64 8.79 -4.62 -2.22
C ALA A 64 9.79 -5.76 -2.04
N SER A 65 9.32 -7.00 -2.24
CA SER A 65 10.21 -8.15 -2.34
C SER A 65 10.97 -8.10 -3.66
N ALA A 66 12.12 -8.71 -3.66
CA ALA A 66 12.93 -8.82 -4.87
C ALA A 66 12.31 -9.77 -5.91
#